data_92c51ce379de60b94c1dd6ec5dc159a1
#
_entry.id   92c51ce379de60b94c1dd6ec5dc159a1
#
_cell.length_a   1.000
_cell.length_b   1.000
_cell.length_c   1.000
_cell.angle_alpha   90.00
_cell.angle_beta   90.00
_cell.angle_gamma   90.00
#
_symmetry.space_group_name_H-M   'P 1'
#
loop_
_entity.id
_entity.type
_entity.pdbx_description
1 polymer ?
#
loop_
_entity_poly.entity_id
_entity_poly.type
_entity_poly.pdbx_seq_one_letter_code
_entity_poly.pdbx_strand_id
1 'polypeptide(L)'
;MSKYIVSVVPLGEQEIERIQAVAGDYEILCFKSGAEISDEILADTEILFGNIAPARLAACKDLKYVQLESAGYDNYIVPGVLADNTMVANASGAYGIALAEHMIAGVLAVQKRLHGYRAQQKDAVWAKLGTVTGLYGSNVLIIGAGDIGTETAKRLKAFGAHVTGLKRTVKGDMEHFDKVYAYDEMPWADVLGQTDIVVIAAPLNEGTKHLINRDTIAMLKDGAIIVNGGRGPIIETEALCDALESGKLAAAVLDVTDPEPLPEDHRLWKIENAYITPHVAGGHSFHTTVEKLVELGVANLERYLKGEAIVNRVK
;
A
#
# COMPACT_ATOMS: atom_id res chain seq x y z
N MET A 1 19.03 -18.75 -29.03
CA MET A 1 17.71 -18.64 -28.41
C MET A 1 17.44 -17.16 -28.19
N SER A 2 16.29 -16.70 -28.59
CA SER A 2 15.89 -15.32 -28.36
C SER A 2 15.77 -15.08 -26.85
N LYS A 3 16.14 -13.91 -26.39
CA LYS A 3 16.01 -13.50 -24.99
C LYS A 3 14.98 -12.41 -24.91
N TYR A 4 14.01 -12.59 -24.04
CA TYR A 4 12.90 -11.65 -23.95
C TYR A 4 12.96 -10.76 -22.69
N ILE A 5 12.64 -9.48 -22.92
CA ILE A 5 12.13 -8.58 -21.91
C ILE A 5 10.61 -8.56 -22.09
N VAL A 6 9.87 -9.12 -21.15
CA VAL A 6 8.41 -9.19 -21.19
C VAL A 6 7.82 -8.13 -20.28
N SER A 7 6.92 -7.29 -20.79
CA SER A 7 6.18 -6.31 -20.01
C SER A 7 4.69 -6.58 -20.04
N VAL A 8 4.05 -6.55 -18.87
CA VAL A 8 2.59 -6.46 -18.70
C VAL A 8 2.16 -5.07 -18.20
N VAL A 9 3.13 -4.18 -17.97
CA VAL A 9 2.89 -2.76 -17.72
C VAL A 9 2.75 -2.07 -19.08
N PRO A 10 1.75 -1.18 -19.25
CA PRO A 10 1.59 -0.45 -20.49
C PRO A 10 2.77 0.50 -20.69
N LEU A 11 3.59 0.20 -21.70
CA LEU A 11 4.71 1.04 -22.15
C LEU A 11 4.32 1.79 -23.42
N GLY A 12 4.62 3.09 -23.47
CA GLY A 12 4.53 3.90 -24.68
C GLY A 12 5.76 3.74 -25.59
N GLU A 13 5.73 4.34 -26.76
CA GLU A 13 6.84 4.27 -27.72
C GLU A 13 8.15 4.80 -27.14
N GLN A 14 8.11 5.90 -26.38
CA GLN A 14 9.30 6.50 -25.78
C GLN A 14 9.97 5.59 -24.74
N GLU A 15 9.19 4.91 -23.92
CA GLU A 15 9.69 3.96 -22.91
C GLU A 15 10.31 2.73 -23.61
N ILE A 16 9.68 2.22 -24.66
CA ILE A 16 10.18 1.10 -25.45
C ILE A 16 11.51 1.50 -26.09
N GLU A 17 11.62 2.68 -26.73
CA GLU A 17 12.85 3.19 -27.32
C GLU A 17 13.98 3.32 -26.29
N ARG A 18 13.70 3.82 -25.08
CA ARG A 18 14.68 3.92 -23.99
C ARG A 18 15.22 2.55 -23.58
N ILE A 19 14.35 1.57 -23.39
CA ILE A 19 14.75 0.21 -23.04
C ILE A 19 15.54 -0.40 -24.20
N GLN A 20 15.07 -0.25 -25.45
CA GLN A 20 15.70 -0.81 -26.66
C GLN A 20 17.12 -0.27 -26.84
N ALA A 21 17.36 1.01 -26.51
CA ALA A 21 18.69 1.63 -26.63
C ALA A 21 19.77 0.95 -25.76
N VAL A 22 19.38 0.22 -24.72
CA VAL A 22 20.28 -0.48 -23.78
C VAL A 22 20.06 -2.00 -23.74
N ALA A 23 19.02 -2.50 -24.41
CA ALA A 23 18.62 -3.91 -24.33
C ALA A 23 19.56 -4.86 -25.11
N GLY A 24 20.41 -4.35 -26.04
CA GLY A 24 21.29 -5.21 -26.83
C GLY A 24 20.49 -6.21 -27.67
N ASP A 25 20.73 -7.50 -27.45
CA ASP A 25 20.11 -8.59 -28.20
C ASP A 25 18.73 -9.02 -27.66
N TYR A 26 18.19 -8.32 -26.64
CA TYR A 26 16.86 -8.63 -26.14
C TYR A 26 15.75 -8.14 -27.07
N GLU A 27 14.73 -8.97 -27.22
CA GLU A 27 13.47 -8.58 -27.86
C GLU A 27 12.47 -8.17 -26.78
N ILE A 28 11.81 -7.00 -26.97
CA ILE A 28 10.83 -6.45 -26.02
C ILE A 28 9.44 -6.87 -26.46
N LEU A 29 8.73 -7.60 -25.59
CA LEU A 29 7.37 -8.06 -25.83
C LEU A 29 6.43 -7.45 -24.80
N CYS A 30 5.38 -6.77 -25.26
CA CYS A 30 4.38 -6.14 -24.41
C CYS A 30 3.03 -6.87 -24.50
N PHE A 31 2.43 -7.18 -23.35
CA PHE A 31 1.14 -7.85 -23.22
C PHE A 31 0.22 -7.02 -22.32
N LYS A 32 -1.09 -7.17 -22.49
CA LYS A 32 -2.08 -6.49 -21.63
C LYS A 32 -2.22 -7.16 -20.27
N SER A 33 -1.92 -8.44 -20.20
CA SER A 33 -1.96 -9.20 -18.94
C SER A 33 -1.04 -10.42 -19.00
N GLY A 34 -0.65 -10.92 -17.83
CA GLY A 34 0.13 -12.15 -17.74
C GLY A 34 -0.58 -13.38 -18.30
N ALA A 35 -1.91 -13.38 -18.40
CA ALA A 35 -2.68 -14.50 -18.96
C ALA A 35 -2.50 -14.66 -20.48
N GLU A 36 -2.13 -13.61 -21.19
CA GLU A 36 -1.92 -13.63 -22.64
C GLU A 36 -0.54 -14.18 -23.06
N ILE A 37 0.39 -14.32 -22.10
CA ILE A 37 1.75 -14.78 -22.38
C ILE A 37 1.74 -16.31 -22.50
N SER A 38 2.22 -16.87 -23.62
CA SER A 38 2.37 -18.32 -23.73
C SER A 38 3.52 -18.86 -22.88
N ASP A 39 3.49 -20.16 -22.55
CA ASP A 39 4.56 -20.77 -21.75
C ASP A 39 5.88 -20.86 -22.52
N GLU A 40 5.84 -20.89 -23.87
CA GLU A 40 7.04 -20.81 -24.73
C GLU A 40 7.73 -19.45 -24.58
N ILE A 41 6.97 -18.35 -24.56
CA ILE A 41 7.52 -17.00 -24.33
C ILE A 41 8.08 -16.89 -22.91
N LEU A 42 7.34 -17.38 -21.91
CA LEU A 42 7.82 -17.38 -20.52
C LEU A 42 9.11 -18.17 -20.35
N ALA A 43 9.27 -19.30 -21.08
CA ALA A 43 10.50 -20.12 -21.00
C ALA A 43 11.77 -19.37 -21.45
N ASP A 44 11.64 -18.44 -22.40
CA ASP A 44 12.74 -17.65 -22.94
C ASP A 44 12.81 -16.23 -22.32
N THR A 45 11.96 -15.94 -21.30
CA THR A 45 11.94 -14.65 -20.61
C THR A 45 13.05 -14.57 -19.58
N GLU A 46 13.97 -13.63 -19.74
CA GLU A 46 15.03 -13.33 -18.77
C GLU A 46 14.68 -12.13 -17.87
N ILE A 47 13.86 -11.21 -18.35
CA ILE A 47 13.44 -10.01 -17.63
C ILE A 47 11.94 -9.87 -17.72
N LEU A 48 11.29 -9.70 -16.57
CA LEU A 48 9.85 -9.48 -16.45
C LEU A 48 9.58 -8.11 -15.83
N PHE A 49 8.76 -7.28 -16.51
CA PHE A 49 8.26 -6.02 -15.98
C PHE A 49 6.74 -6.10 -15.78
N GLY A 50 6.32 -6.03 -14.54
CA GLY A 50 4.93 -6.13 -14.09
C GLY A 50 4.65 -7.40 -13.29
N ASN A 51 3.40 -7.57 -12.92
CA ASN A 51 2.95 -8.68 -12.08
C ASN A 51 2.27 -9.76 -12.93
N ILE A 52 2.79 -10.98 -12.86
CA ILE A 52 2.07 -12.18 -13.30
C ILE A 52 1.79 -13.10 -12.11
N ALA A 53 0.81 -13.99 -12.23
CA ALA A 53 0.49 -14.92 -11.15
C ALA A 53 1.76 -15.72 -10.74
N PRO A 54 2.13 -15.77 -9.45
CA PRO A 54 3.34 -16.47 -9.00
C PRO A 54 3.47 -17.91 -9.52
N ALA A 55 2.35 -18.64 -9.64
CA ALA A 55 2.32 -20.00 -10.18
C ALA A 55 2.82 -20.08 -11.64
N ARG A 56 2.72 -19.01 -12.43
CA ARG A 56 3.21 -18.96 -13.81
C ARG A 56 4.69 -18.71 -13.93
N LEU A 57 5.33 -18.20 -12.87
CA LEU A 57 6.77 -17.98 -12.83
C LEU A 57 7.58 -19.29 -12.95
N ALA A 58 6.96 -20.43 -12.62
CA ALA A 58 7.57 -21.74 -12.80
C ALA A 58 7.85 -22.09 -14.29
N ALA A 59 7.17 -21.44 -15.24
CA ALA A 59 7.42 -21.57 -16.68
C ALA A 59 8.69 -20.80 -17.12
N CYS A 60 9.11 -19.79 -16.37
CA CYS A 60 10.31 -19.00 -16.67
C CYS A 60 11.57 -19.75 -16.25
N LYS A 61 12.29 -20.34 -17.22
CA LYS A 61 13.46 -21.18 -16.95
C LYS A 61 14.73 -20.38 -16.63
N ASP A 62 14.86 -19.20 -17.23
CA ASP A 62 16.06 -18.37 -17.18
C ASP A 62 15.80 -16.95 -16.65
N LEU A 63 14.76 -16.79 -15.81
CA LEU A 63 14.36 -15.48 -15.27
C LEU A 63 15.42 -14.93 -14.31
N LYS A 64 15.99 -13.80 -14.68
CA LYS A 64 17.09 -13.14 -13.95
C LYS A 64 16.64 -11.93 -13.16
N TYR A 65 15.66 -11.19 -13.70
CA TYR A 65 15.20 -9.98 -13.10
C TYR A 65 13.67 -9.82 -13.21
N VAL A 66 13.05 -9.43 -12.11
CA VAL A 66 11.64 -9.07 -12.04
C VAL A 66 11.52 -7.65 -11.49
N GLN A 67 10.99 -6.74 -12.31
CA GLN A 67 10.52 -5.45 -11.85
C GLN A 67 9.02 -5.56 -11.61
N LEU A 68 8.62 -5.62 -10.35
CA LEU A 68 7.20 -5.63 -10.00
C LEU A 68 6.58 -4.25 -10.23
N GLU A 69 5.34 -4.25 -10.69
CA GLU A 69 4.51 -3.04 -10.78
C GLU A 69 3.85 -2.68 -9.44
N SER A 70 3.83 -3.59 -8.47
CA SER A 70 3.28 -3.36 -7.14
C SER A 70 4.35 -2.94 -6.12
N ALA A 71 3.94 -2.22 -5.07
CA ALA A 71 4.78 -2.00 -3.88
C ALA A 71 4.83 -3.27 -3.00
N GLY A 72 3.76 -4.08 -2.98
CA GLY A 72 3.72 -5.38 -2.32
C GLY A 72 4.49 -6.42 -3.14
N TYR A 73 5.26 -7.26 -2.44
CA TYR A 73 6.12 -8.28 -3.06
C TYR A 73 6.07 -9.63 -2.33
N ASP A 74 5.27 -9.72 -1.28
CA ASP A 74 5.24 -10.84 -0.33
C ASP A 74 5.07 -12.19 -1.04
N ASN A 75 4.18 -12.26 -2.03
CA ASN A 75 3.88 -13.48 -2.79
C ASN A 75 4.99 -13.90 -3.77
N TYR A 76 5.93 -13.02 -4.08
CA TYR A 76 7.01 -13.27 -5.05
C TYR A 76 8.30 -13.78 -4.41
N ILE A 77 8.52 -13.46 -3.13
CA ILE A 77 9.74 -13.86 -2.40
C ILE A 77 9.54 -15.12 -1.55
N VAL A 78 8.39 -15.79 -1.67
CA VAL A 78 8.15 -17.09 -1.03
C VAL A 78 9.12 -18.12 -1.57
N PRO A 79 9.77 -18.94 -0.69
CA PRO A 79 10.69 -19.99 -1.14
C PRO A 79 10.05 -20.89 -2.21
N GLY A 80 10.77 -21.13 -3.30
CA GLY A 80 10.33 -21.97 -4.42
C GLY A 80 9.51 -21.24 -5.50
N VAL A 81 9.15 -19.98 -5.33
CA VAL A 81 8.46 -19.18 -6.38
C VAL A 81 9.46 -18.69 -7.43
N LEU A 82 10.62 -18.19 -7.01
CA LEU A 82 11.67 -17.69 -7.88
C LEU A 82 13.01 -18.38 -7.53
N ALA A 83 13.84 -18.59 -8.54
CA ALA A 83 15.20 -19.09 -8.33
C ALA A 83 15.99 -18.16 -7.40
N ASP A 84 16.97 -18.73 -6.65
CA ASP A 84 17.72 -17.95 -5.64
C ASP A 84 18.50 -16.78 -6.23
N ASN A 85 18.93 -16.88 -7.47
CA ASN A 85 19.69 -15.87 -8.20
C ASN A 85 18.80 -14.86 -8.96
N THR A 86 17.48 -15.00 -8.95
CA THR A 86 16.57 -14.02 -9.55
C THR A 86 16.52 -12.78 -8.68
N MET A 87 16.84 -11.62 -9.25
CA MET A 87 16.68 -10.32 -8.59
C MET A 87 15.23 -9.85 -8.70
N VAL A 88 14.72 -9.24 -7.63
CA VAL A 88 13.38 -8.65 -7.59
C VAL A 88 13.45 -7.23 -7.07
N ALA A 89 12.86 -6.30 -7.81
CA ALA A 89 12.58 -4.94 -7.34
C ALA A 89 11.08 -4.66 -7.36
N ASN A 90 10.61 -3.83 -6.43
CA ASN A 90 9.22 -3.42 -6.34
C ASN A 90 9.01 -1.95 -6.76
N ALA A 91 7.77 -1.51 -6.85
CA ALA A 91 7.40 -0.16 -7.25
C ALA A 91 7.15 0.79 -6.05
N SER A 92 7.89 0.62 -4.94
CA SER A 92 7.83 1.59 -3.83
C SER A 92 8.20 2.99 -4.33
N GLY A 93 7.40 3.99 -3.97
CA GLY A 93 7.55 5.38 -4.46
C GLY A 93 6.55 5.78 -5.55
N ALA A 94 5.88 4.81 -6.18
CA ALA A 94 4.87 5.10 -7.20
C ALA A 94 3.48 5.40 -6.61
N TYR A 95 3.16 4.83 -5.46
CA TYR A 95 1.80 4.76 -4.92
C TYR A 95 1.48 5.80 -3.83
N GLY A 96 2.48 6.48 -3.30
CA GLY A 96 2.35 7.34 -2.12
C GLY A 96 1.23 8.36 -2.22
N ILE A 97 1.09 9.04 -3.36
CA ILE A 97 0.07 10.07 -3.56
C ILE A 97 -1.34 9.46 -3.55
N ALA A 98 -1.57 8.42 -4.35
CA ALA A 98 -2.90 7.81 -4.49
C ALA A 98 -3.41 7.24 -3.15
N LEU A 99 -2.56 6.48 -2.44
CA LEU A 99 -2.92 5.91 -1.15
C LEU A 99 -3.15 6.99 -0.09
N ALA A 100 -2.30 8.03 -0.05
CA ALA A 100 -2.46 9.12 0.89
C ALA A 100 -3.81 9.84 0.70
N GLU A 101 -4.18 10.13 -0.55
CA GLU A 101 -5.46 10.77 -0.86
C GLU A 101 -6.64 9.87 -0.53
N HIS A 102 -6.58 8.59 -0.85
CA HIS A 102 -7.62 7.62 -0.51
C HIS A 102 -7.84 7.51 1.00
N MET A 103 -6.76 7.34 1.78
CA MET A 103 -6.86 7.25 3.23
C MET A 103 -7.41 8.52 3.87
N ILE A 104 -6.96 9.69 3.43
CA ILE A 104 -7.47 10.98 3.94
C ILE A 104 -8.93 11.19 3.55
N ALA A 105 -9.31 10.84 2.33
CA ALA A 105 -10.72 10.90 1.89
C ALA A 105 -11.61 10.03 2.79
N GLY A 106 -11.17 8.81 3.12
CA GLY A 106 -11.87 7.93 4.05
C GLY A 106 -12.00 8.54 5.45
N VAL A 107 -10.92 9.10 6.00
CA VAL A 107 -10.96 9.79 7.31
C VAL A 107 -11.95 10.95 7.29
N LEU A 108 -11.89 11.80 6.27
CA LEU A 108 -12.81 12.92 6.14
C LEU A 108 -14.27 12.46 5.99
N ALA A 109 -14.51 11.40 5.21
CA ALA A 109 -15.86 10.84 5.03
C ALA A 109 -16.44 10.36 6.37
N VAL A 110 -15.63 9.70 7.20
CA VAL A 110 -16.03 9.27 8.54
C VAL A 110 -16.27 10.45 9.46
N GLN A 111 -15.29 11.36 9.60
CA GLN A 111 -15.36 12.50 10.52
C GLN A 111 -16.52 13.44 10.20
N LYS A 112 -16.87 13.59 8.91
CA LYS A 112 -17.97 14.43 8.43
C LYS A 112 -19.27 13.65 8.23
N ARG A 113 -19.32 12.35 8.56
CA ARG A 113 -20.48 11.45 8.41
C ARG A 113 -21.09 11.45 7.01
N LEU A 114 -20.23 11.58 5.97
CA LEU A 114 -20.69 11.73 4.58
C LEU A 114 -21.50 10.52 4.10
N HIS A 115 -21.15 9.33 4.55
CA HIS A 115 -21.90 8.09 4.26
C HIS A 115 -23.34 8.13 4.78
N GLY A 116 -23.49 8.52 6.04
CA GLY A 116 -24.83 8.62 6.64
C GLY A 116 -25.68 9.66 5.93
N TYR A 117 -25.09 10.82 5.57
CA TYR A 117 -25.80 11.81 4.74
C TYR A 117 -26.10 11.29 3.35
N ARG A 118 -25.22 10.46 2.75
CA ARG A 118 -25.51 9.80 1.48
C ARG A 118 -26.68 8.80 1.59
N ALA A 119 -26.77 8.08 2.70
CA ALA A 119 -27.92 7.22 2.98
C ALA A 119 -29.21 8.03 3.12
N GLN A 120 -29.21 9.07 3.96
CA GLN A 120 -30.36 9.97 4.13
C GLN A 120 -30.83 10.63 2.81
N GLN A 121 -29.89 10.95 1.92
CA GLN A 121 -30.22 11.52 0.61
C GLN A 121 -31.11 10.58 -0.24
N LYS A 122 -30.89 9.25 -0.13
CA LYS A 122 -31.73 8.27 -0.85
C LYS A 122 -33.17 8.28 -0.36
N ASP A 123 -33.37 8.58 0.92
CA ASP A 123 -34.67 8.57 1.58
C ASP A 123 -35.28 10.00 1.69
N ALA A 124 -34.66 11.01 1.03
CA ALA A 124 -35.03 12.42 1.07
C ALA A 124 -35.13 13.00 2.51
N VAL A 125 -34.28 12.49 3.44
CA VAL A 125 -34.25 12.94 4.83
C VAL A 125 -33.30 14.14 5.00
N TRP A 126 -33.81 15.26 5.48
CA TRP A 126 -33.07 16.50 5.80
C TRP A 126 -32.90 16.63 7.31
N ALA A 127 -31.94 15.89 7.87
CA ALA A 127 -31.67 15.85 9.31
C ALA A 127 -30.18 15.79 9.64
N LYS A 128 -29.77 16.36 10.80
CA LYS A 128 -28.39 16.28 11.29
C LYS A 128 -28.08 14.90 11.88
N LEU A 129 -26.90 14.36 11.58
CA LEU A 129 -26.41 13.07 12.08
C LEU A 129 -25.55 13.19 13.36
N GLY A 130 -25.67 14.27 14.11
CA GLY A 130 -24.95 14.49 15.36
C GLY A 130 -23.62 15.22 15.17
N THR A 131 -22.69 15.03 16.11
CA THR A 131 -21.40 15.72 16.17
C THR A 131 -20.45 15.23 15.08
N VAL A 132 -19.69 16.16 14.50
CA VAL A 132 -18.59 15.88 13.56
C VAL A 132 -17.27 16.30 14.17
N THR A 133 -16.19 15.63 13.76
CA THR A 133 -14.81 15.95 14.10
C THR A 133 -14.05 16.44 12.86
N GLY A 134 -12.74 16.69 12.97
CA GLY A 134 -11.94 17.16 11.85
C GLY A 134 -10.46 16.88 12.06
N LEU A 135 -9.67 17.03 10.99
CA LEU A 135 -8.23 16.82 11.00
C LEU A 135 -7.46 17.94 11.70
N TYR A 136 -7.99 19.18 11.69
CA TYR A 136 -7.32 20.31 12.31
C TYR A 136 -7.11 20.07 13.82
N GLY A 137 -5.85 20.16 14.26
CA GLY A 137 -5.46 19.94 15.65
C GLY A 137 -5.51 18.48 16.13
N SER A 138 -5.82 17.50 15.25
CA SER A 138 -5.80 16.09 15.63
C SER A 138 -4.36 15.56 15.74
N ASN A 139 -4.14 14.63 16.67
CA ASN A 139 -2.89 13.89 16.80
C ASN A 139 -2.98 12.62 15.95
N VAL A 140 -2.10 12.51 14.95
CA VAL A 140 -2.06 11.39 14.02
C VAL A 140 -0.77 10.60 14.20
N LEU A 141 -0.89 9.29 14.43
CA LEU A 141 0.23 8.35 14.40
C LEU A 141 0.25 7.65 13.04
N ILE A 142 1.36 7.78 12.31
CA ILE A 142 1.59 7.06 11.05
C ILE A 142 2.56 5.92 11.30
N ILE A 143 2.07 4.68 11.22
CA ILE A 143 2.86 3.46 11.29
C ILE A 143 3.40 3.17 9.88
N GLY A 144 4.70 3.39 9.68
CA GLY A 144 5.34 3.29 8.37
C GLY A 144 5.62 4.65 7.73
N ALA A 145 6.63 5.39 8.23
CA ALA A 145 7.09 6.65 7.64
C ALA A 145 7.99 6.40 6.39
N GLY A 146 7.47 5.67 5.41
CA GLY A 146 8.01 5.47 4.06
C GLY A 146 7.36 6.43 3.06
N ASP A 147 7.33 6.08 1.77
CA ASP A 147 6.72 6.88 0.70
C ASP A 147 5.25 7.23 0.99
N ILE A 148 4.40 6.23 1.23
CA ILE A 148 2.97 6.41 1.52
C ILE A 148 2.78 7.24 2.79
N GLY A 149 3.52 6.90 3.85
CA GLY A 149 3.42 7.60 5.13
C GLY A 149 3.87 9.06 5.02
N THR A 150 4.91 9.36 4.26
CA THR A 150 5.40 10.73 4.03
C THR A 150 4.41 11.55 3.21
N GLU A 151 3.85 10.99 2.13
CA GLU A 151 2.81 11.67 1.34
C GLU A 151 1.52 11.91 2.16
N THR A 152 1.20 10.98 3.08
CA THR A 152 0.09 11.16 4.02
C THR A 152 0.39 12.25 5.04
N ALA A 153 1.59 12.24 5.64
CA ALA A 153 2.03 13.24 6.60
C ALA A 153 1.99 14.65 6.01
N LYS A 154 2.53 14.82 4.80
CA LYS A 154 2.52 16.09 4.05
C LYS A 154 1.12 16.68 3.94
N ARG A 155 0.13 15.85 3.58
CA ARG A 155 -1.26 16.29 3.43
C ARG A 155 -1.91 16.57 4.78
N LEU A 156 -1.68 15.73 5.78
CA LEU A 156 -2.20 15.94 7.13
C LEU A 156 -1.65 17.23 7.77
N LYS A 157 -0.37 17.55 7.55
CA LYS A 157 0.20 18.84 7.98
C LYS A 157 -0.49 20.03 7.32
N ALA A 158 -0.86 19.93 6.04
CA ALA A 158 -1.64 20.98 5.35
C ALA A 158 -3.05 21.16 5.95
N PHE A 159 -3.63 20.12 6.55
CA PHE A 159 -4.87 20.22 7.34
C PHE A 159 -4.66 20.73 8.78
N GLY A 160 -3.42 20.99 9.19
CA GLY A 160 -3.11 21.47 10.55
C GLY A 160 -3.12 20.37 11.63
N ALA A 161 -2.90 19.11 11.25
CA ALA A 161 -2.74 18.01 12.19
C ALA A 161 -1.32 17.97 12.79
N HIS A 162 -1.19 17.35 13.97
CA HIS A 162 0.07 16.97 14.58
C HIS A 162 0.41 15.54 14.16
N VAL A 163 1.55 15.34 13.52
CA VAL A 163 1.88 14.06 12.88
C VAL A 163 3.11 13.43 13.53
N THR A 164 2.91 12.26 14.13
CA THR A 164 3.97 11.39 14.65
C THR A 164 4.18 10.21 13.72
N GLY A 165 5.44 9.93 13.36
CA GLY A 165 5.82 8.79 12.53
C GLY A 165 6.41 7.66 13.35
N LEU A 166 6.18 6.42 12.90
CA LEU A 166 6.85 5.21 13.38
C LEU A 166 7.57 4.54 12.21
N LYS A 167 8.86 4.24 12.39
CA LYS A 167 9.71 3.66 11.35
C LYS A 167 10.68 2.65 11.96
N ARG A 168 11.04 1.59 11.24
CA ARG A 168 12.01 0.60 11.72
C ARG A 168 13.37 1.23 12.05
N THR A 169 13.83 2.13 11.19
CA THR A 169 15.09 2.87 11.36
C THR A 169 14.87 4.31 10.93
N VAL A 170 15.10 5.25 11.81
CA VAL A 170 14.96 6.68 11.53
C VAL A 170 16.16 7.13 10.71
N LYS A 171 15.96 7.34 9.40
CA LYS A 171 16.94 7.86 8.44
C LYS A 171 16.23 8.69 7.39
N GLY A 172 16.92 9.69 6.85
CA GLY A 172 16.42 10.58 5.79
C GLY A 172 15.63 11.76 6.31
N ASP A 173 15.02 12.48 5.38
CA ASP A 173 14.23 13.67 5.68
C ASP A 173 12.87 13.28 6.28
N MET A 174 12.54 13.94 7.38
CA MET A 174 11.30 13.78 8.15
C MET A 174 10.54 15.11 8.24
N GLU A 175 10.73 16.01 7.27
CA GLU A 175 10.19 17.37 7.22
C GLU A 175 8.69 17.46 7.56
N HIS A 176 7.91 16.47 7.15
CA HIS A 176 6.45 16.48 7.32
C HIS A 176 5.97 15.82 8.64
N PHE A 177 6.90 15.45 9.52
CA PHE A 177 6.56 14.86 10.82
C PHE A 177 6.98 15.81 11.95
N ASP A 178 6.13 15.96 12.96
CA ASP A 178 6.52 16.69 14.18
C ASP A 178 7.50 15.87 15.01
N LYS A 179 7.36 14.53 14.95
CA LYS A 179 8.27 13.58 15.59
C LYS A 179 8.27 12.24 14.87
N VAL A 180 9.42 11.57 14.85
CA VAL A 180 9.52 10.19 14.34
C VAL A 180 10.25 9.34 15.37
N TYR A 181 9.68 8.18 15.66
CA TYR A 181 10.29 7.19 16.55
C TYR A 181 10.80 5.98 15.75
N ALA A 182 11.92 5.43 16.19
CA ALA A 182 12.21 4.04 15.87
C ALA A 182 11.26 3.12 16.64
N TYR A 183 10.99 1.94 16.07
CA TYR A 183 10.00 1.01 16.61
C TYR A 183 10.23 0.69 18.10
N ASP A 184 11.51 0.39 18.46
CA ASP A 184 11.89 0.00 19.81
C ASP A 184 12.03 1.19 20.79
N GLU A 185 11.93 2.43 20.29
CA GLU A 185 12.08 3.66 21.07
C GLU A 185 10.76 4.37 21.33
N MET A 186 9.66 3.91 20.74
CA MET A 186 8.36 4.57 20.90
C MET A 186 7.77 4.30 22.28
N PRO A 187 7.45 5.35 23.06
CA PRO A 187 6.70 5.19 24.31
C PRO A 187 5.21 4.93 24.00
N TRP A 188 4.87 3.67 23.73
CA TRP A 188 3.59 3.24 23.18
C TRP A 188 2.40 3.79 23.91
N ALA A 189 2.34 3.64 25.25
CA ALA A 189 1.20 4.08 26.04
C ALA A 189 0.98 5.60 25.96
N ASP A 190 2.08 6.38 26.00
CA ASP A 190 2.01 7.84 25.97
C ASP A 190 1.57 8.35 24.59
N VAL A 191 2.10 7.73 23.53
CA VAL A 191 1.76 8.13 22.13
C VAL A 191 0.34 7.71 21.80
N LEU A 192 -0.01 6.44 22.03
CA LEU A 192 -1.35 5.93 21.73
C LEU A 192 -2.44 6.62 22.55
N GLY A 193 -2.16 6.91 23.83
CA GLY A 193 -3.09 7.61 24.73
C GLY A 193 -3.45 9.04 24.30
N GLN A 194 -2.68 9.63 23.37
CA GLN A 194 -2.94 10.96 22.81
C GLN A 194 -3.40 10.90 21.34
N THR A 195 -3.36 9.73 20.71
CA THR A 195 -3.63 9.57 19.28
C THR A 195 -5.12 9.59 18.97
N ASP A 196 -5.53 10.47 18.07
CA ASP A 196 -6.90 10.56 17.55
C ASP A 196 -7.07 9.67 16.30
N ILE A 197 -6.01 9.52 15.50
CA ILE A 197 -6.04 8.76 14.24
C ILE A 197 -4.76 7.94 14.11
N VAL A 198 -4.89 6.64 13.90
CA VAL A 198 -3.79 5.75 13.52
C VAL A 198 -3.87 5.48 12.02
N VAL A 199 -2.80 5.78 11.28
CA VAL A 199 -2.66 5.45 9.85
C VAL A 199 -1.61 4.37 9.68
N ILE A 200 -1.97 3.26 9.06
CA ILE A 200 -1.08 2.14 8.78
C ILE A 200 -0.68 2.18 7.31
N ALA A 201 0.62 2.42 7.08
CA ALA A 201 1.28 2.47 5.77
C ALA A 201 2.58 1.62 5.76
N ALA A 202 2.67 0.66 6.68
CA ALA A 202 3.81 -0.24 6.83
C ALA A 202 3.63 -1.54 6.02
N PRO A 203 4.72 -2.18 5.58
CA PRO A 203 4.66 -3.54 5.04
C PRO A 203 4.38 -4.56 6.15
N LEU A 204 3.83 -5.71 5.77
CA LEU A 204 3.67 -6.85 6.68
C LEU A 204 5.02 -7.56 6.88
N ASN A 205 5.38 -7.79 8.13
CA ASN A 205 6.50 -8.61 8.57
C ASN A 205 6.25 -9.06 10.03
N GLU A 206 7.15 -9.86 10.58
CA GLU A 206 7.00 -10.37 11.96
C GLU A 206 6.83 -9.26 13.02
N GLY A 207 7.48 -8.11 12.83
CA GLY A 207 7.36 -6.98 13.77
C GLY A 207 6.11 -6.13 13.58
N THR A 208 5.39 -6.27 12.45
CA THR A 208 4.18 -5.51 12.17
C THR A 208 2.90 -6.34 12.21
N LYS A 209 3.01 -7.68 12.16
CA LYS A 209 1.85 -8.57 12.26
C LYS A 209 1.17 -8.40 13.63
N HIS A 210 -0.14 -8.16 13.59
CA HIS A 210 -0.97 -7.89 14.78
C HIS A 210 -0.39 -6.80 15.70
N LEU A 211 0.29 -5.82 15.11
CA LEU A 211 0.78 -4.66 15.84
C LEU A 211 -0.37 -3.86 16.45
N ILE A 212 -1.48 -3.78 15.75
CA ILE A 212 -2.74 -3.25 16.23
C ILE A 212 -3.59 -4.43 16.69
N ASN A 213 -3.53 -4.70 17.97
CA ASN A 213 -4.22 -5.78 18.67
C ASN A 213 -5.07 -5.24 19.82
N ARG A 214 -5.69 -6.12 20.60
CA ARG A 214 -6.54 -5.75 21.71
C ARG A 214 -5.85 -4.81 22.73
N ASP A 215 -4.58 -5.07 23.05
CA ASP A 215 -3.85 -4.29 24.04
C ASP A 215 -3.50 -2.88 23.51
N THR A 216 -3.01 -2.80 22.28
CA THR A 216 -2.68 -1.50 21.65
C THR A 216 -3.93 -0.67 21.37
N ILE A 217 -5.06 -1.30 20.99
CA ILE A 217 -6.36 -0.62 20.87
C ILE A 217 -6.83 -0.08 22.21
N ALA A 218 -6.66 -0.85 23.29
CA ALA A 218 -7.04 -0.39 24.62
C ALA A 218 -6.27 0.86 25.08
N MET A 219 -5.02 1.03 24.63
CA MET A 219 -4.20 2.22 24.92
C MET A 219 -4.63 3.47 24.14
N LEU A 220 -5.33 3.32 23.01
CA LEU A 220 -5.79 4.46 22.20
C LEU A 220 -6.80 5.32 22.96
N LYS A 221 -6.94 6.58 22.55
CA LYS A 221 -8.05 7.42 23.01
C LYS A 221 -9.39 6.78 22.67
N ASP A 222 -10.38 6.98 23.53
CA ASP A 222 -11.76 6.62 23.20
C ASP A 222 -12.23 7.48 22.01
N GLY A 223 -12.82 6.82 21.03
CA GLY A 223 -13.24 7.46 19.78
C GLY A 223 -12.12 7.67 18.76
N ALA A 224 -10.98 7.01 18.91
CA ALA A 224 -9.93 7.02 17.89
C ALA A 224 -10.39 6.37 16.57
N ILE A 225 -9.77 6.77 15.47
CA ILE A 225 -10.00 6.22 14.14
C ILE A 225 -8.77 5.42 13.70
N ILE A 226 -8.98 4.23 13.14
CA ILE A 226 -7.92 3.42 12.52
C ILE A 226 -8.08 3.45 10.99
N VAL A 227 -6.96 3.65 10.28
CA VAL A 227 -6.89 3.65 8.82
C VAL A 227 -5.84 2.65 8.37
N ASN A 228 -6.20 1.70 7.52
CA ASN A 228 -5.27 0.71 7.00
C ASN A 228 -5.20 0.73 5.47
N GLY A 229 -4.10 1.29 4.95
CA GLY A 229 -3.69 1.21 3.55
C GLY A 229 -2.41 0.37 3.37
N GLY A 230 -2.00 -0.39 4.39
CA GLY A 230 -0.83 -1.27 4.37
C GLY A 230 -1.16 -2.71 4.02
N ARG A 231 -1.38 -3.54 5.06
CA ARG A 231 -1.77 -4.96 4.95
C ARG A 231 -2.76 -5.33 6.06
N GLY A 232 -3.76 -6.15 5.71
CA GLY A 232 -4.80 -6.62 6.64
C GLY A 232 -4.25 -7.19 7.94
N PRO A 233 -3.34 -8.19 7.91
CA PRO A 233 -2.82 -8.84 9.10
C PRO A 233 -1.99 -7.96 10.06
N ILE A 234 -1.80 -6.68 9.77
CA ILE A 234 -1.21 -5.72 10.73
C ILE A 234 -2.20 -5.44 11.86
N ILE A 235 -3.49 -5.59 11.59
CA ILE A 235 -4.57 -5.47 12.59
C ILE A 235 -5.07 -6.86 12.96
N GLU A 236 -5.28 -7.11 14.25
CA GLU A 236 -6.05 -8.25 14.73
C GLU A 236 -7.54 -7.96 14.47
N THR A 237 -8.11 -8.61 13.44
CA THR A 237 -9.43 -8.28 12.90
C THR A 237 -10.54 -8.39 13.94
N GLU A 238 -10.52 -9.43 14.79
CA GLU A 238 -11.53 -9.62 15.83
C GLU A 238 -11.45 -8.54 16.92
N ALA A 239 -10.23 -8.14 17.31
CA ALA A 239 -10.05 -7.05 18.28
C ALA A 239 -10.55 -5.70 17.72
N LEU A 240 -10.34 -5.47 16.41
CA LEU A 240 -10.88 -4.29 15.70
C LEU A 240 -12.42 -4.30 15.73
N CYS A 241 -13.04 -5.42 15.39
CA CYS A 241 -14.50 -5.54 15.39
C CYS A 241 -15.09 -5.28 16.78
N ASP A 242 -14.55 -5.92 17.83
CA ASP A 242 -14.98 -5.71 19.21
C ASP A 242 -14.87 -4.23 19.63
N ALA A 243 -13.80 -3.56 19.24
CA ALA A 243 -13.57 -2.16 19.56
C ALA A 243 -14.51 -1.20 18.81
N LEU A 244 -14.89 -1.52 17.59
CA LEU A 244 -15.87 -0.76 16.81
C LEU A 244 -17.29 -0.94 17.38
N GLU A 245 -17.67 -2.17 17.69
CA GLU A 245 -18.99 -2.50 18.25
C GLU A 245 -19.18 -1.94 19.67
N SER A 246 -18.13 -1.92 20.49
CA SER A 246 -18.18 -1.32 21.84
C SER A 246 -18.13 0.21 21.85
N GLY A 247 -17.79 0.85 20.71
CA GLY A 247 -17.59 2.29 20.60
C GLY A 247 -16.22 2.78 21.13
N LYS A 248 -15.30 1.88 21.49
CA LYS A 248 -13.91 2.23 21.84
C LYS A 248 -13.24 2.95 20.68
N LEU A 249 -13.47 2.48 19.44
CA LEU A 249 -13.09 3.15 18.22
C LEU A 249 -14.30 3.83 17.58
N ALA A 250 -14.13 5.07 17.14
CA ALA A 250 -15.19 5.80 16.43
C ALA A 250 -15.43 5.21 15.04
N ALA A 251 -14.37 4.78 14.36
CA ALA A 251 -14.45 4.18 13.03
C ALA A 251 -13.16 3.47 12.60
N ALA A 252 -13.28 2.68 11.54
CA ALA A 252 -12.15 2.16 10.78
C ALA A 252 -12.32 2.46 9.28
N VAL A 253 -11.21 2.79 8.59
CA VAL A 253 -11.11 2.94 7.13
C VAL A 253 -10.12 1.90 6.64
N LEU A 254 -10.61 0.92 5.90
CA LEU A 254 -9.87 -0.29 5.55
C LEU A 254 -9.86 -0.48 4.03
N ASP A 255 -8.72 -0.31 3.39
CA ASP A 255 -8.55 -0.72 1.99
C ASP A 255 -8.05 -2.17 1.88
N VAL A 256 -7.56 -2.72 2.98
CA VAL A 256 -7.06 -4.09 3.13
C VAL A 256 -7.64 -4.75 4.37
N THR A 257 -7.89 -6.06 4.30
CA THR A 257 -8.51 -6.85 5.37
C THR A 257 -7.74 -8.15 5.63
N ASP A 258 -8.06 -8.83 6.72
CA ASP A 258 -7.61 -10.18 7.02
C ASP A 258 -8.81 -11.01 7.52
N PRO A 259 -9.24 -12.04 6.76
CA PRO A 259 -8.72 -12.48 5.45
C PRO A 259 -9.02 -11.51 4.29
N GLU A 260 -8.29 -11.69 3.18
CA GLU A 260 -8.50 -10.95 1.93
C GLU A 260 -8.57 -11.94 0.75
N PRO A 261 -9.66 -11.97 -0.06
CA PRO A 261 -10.88 -11.16 0.07
C PRO A 261 -11.64 -11.42 1.38
N LEU A 262 -12.33 -10.39 1.89
CA LEU A 262 -13.17 -10.53 3.08
C LEU A 262 -14.40 -11.41 2.77
N PRO A 263 -14.63 -12.53 3.49
CA PRO A 263 -15.78 -13.41 3.29
C PRO A 263 -17.12 -12.66 3.38
N GLU A 264 -18.10 -13.09 2.58
CA GLU A 264 -19.41 -12.43 2.49
C GLU A 264 -20.19 -12.43 3.82
N ASP A 265 -19.97 -13.44 4.66
CA ASP A 265 -20.61 -13.59 5.97
C ASP A 265 -19.85 -12.93 7.13
N HIS A 266 -18.69 -12.32 6.85
CA HIS A 266 -17.84 -11.73 7.88
C HIS A 266 -18.56 -10.57 8.59
N ARG A 267 -18.48 -10.52 9.93
CA ARG A 267 -19.19 -9.53 10.76
C ARG A 267 -18.79 -8.08 10.46
N LEU A 268 -17.58 -7.84 9.97
CA LEU A 268 -17.06 -6.52 9.63
C LEU A 268 -17.94 -5.78 8.61
N TRP A 269 -18.61 -6.50 7.68
CA TRP A 269 -19.56 -5.92 6.73
C TRP A 269 -20.78 -5.28 7.39
N LYS A 270 -21.14 -5.72 8.60
CA LYS A 270 -22.34 -5.27 9.33
C LYS A 270 -22.06 -4.13 10.30
N ILE A 271 -20.78 -3.79 10.51
CA ILE A 271 -20.36 -2.72 11.41
C ILE A 271 -20.44 -1.39 10.68
N GLU A 272 -21.40 -0.54 11.04
CA GLU A 272 -21.71 0.72 10.34
C GLU A 272 -20.54 1.71 10.27
N ASN A 273 -19.68 1.71 11.28
CA ASN A 273 -18.50 2.58 11.37
C ASN A 273 -17.22 1.92 10.81
N ALA A 274 -17.33 0.80 10.11
CA ALA A 274 -16.27 0.22 9.30
C ALA A 274 -16.44 0.62 7.83
N TYR A 275 -15.45 1.31 7.28
CA TYR A 275 -15.36 1.68 5.87
C TYR A 275 -14.42 0.74 5.16
N ILE A 276 -14.93 0.00 4.19
CA ILE A 276 -14.17 -1.03 3.50
C ILE A 276 -14.15 -0.69 2.01
N THR A 277 -12.95 -0.67 1.43
CA THR A 277 -12.73 -0.65 -0.01
C THR A 277 -11.92 -1.90 -0.41
N PRO A 278 -12.15 -2.49 -1.61
CA PRO A 278 -11.61 -3.79 -1.97
C PRO A 278 -10.19 -3.67 -2.57
N HIS A 279 -9.21 -3.19 -1.77
CA HIS A 279 -7.81 -3.03 -2.14
C HIS A 279 -7.61 -2.23 -3.43
N VAL A 280 -8.24 -1.06 -3.50
CA VAL A 280 -8.29 -0.20 -4.71
C VAL A 280 -7.54 1.13 -4.56
N ALA A 281 -7.06 1.46 -3.36
CA ALA A 281 -6.39 2.73 -3.09
C ALA A 281 -5.15 2.98 -3.95
N GLY A 282 -4.46 1.91 -4.37
CA GLY A 282 -3.28 1.93 -5.24
C GLY A 282 -3.56 1.53 -6.69
N GLY A 283 -4.82 1.60 -7.16
CA GLY A 283 -5.18 1.16 -8.51
C GLY A 283 -4.53 1.97 -9.64
N HIS A 284 -4.36 1.33 -10.81
CA HIS A 284 -3.80 1.96 -12.03
C HIS A 284 -4.74 2.99 -12.69
N SER A 285 -5.90 3.24 -12.12
CA SER A 285 -6.82 4.29 -12.60
C SER A 285 -6.36 5.71 -12.26
N PHE A 286 -5.36 5.87 -11.39
CA PHE A 286 -4.76 7.16 -11.07
C PHE A 286 -3.53 7.42 -11.95
N HIS A 287 -3.64 8.36 -12.89
CA HIS A 287 -2.64 8.64 -13.93
C HIS A 287 -1.21 8.83 -13.37
N THR A 288 -1.07 9.64 -12.31
CA THR A 288 0.24 9.89 -11.69
C THR A 288 0.90 8.64 -11.11
N THR A 289 0.11 7.65 -10.65
CA THR A 289 0.66 6.36 -10.20
C THR A 289 1.26 5.61 -11.38
N VAL A 290 0.55 5.55 -12.51
CA VAL A 290 1.03 4.87 -13.72
C VAL A 290 2.31 5.53 -14.25
N GLU A 291 2.33 6.87 -14.34
CA GLU A 291 3.53 7.61 -14.77
C GLU A 291 4.76 7.29 -13.91
N LYS A 292 4.60 7.39 -12.56
CA LYS A 292 5.69 7.09 -11.62
C LYS A 292 6.14 5.64 -11.68
N LEU A 293 5.20 4.71 -11.85
CA LEU A 293 5.47 3.28 -11.94
C LEU A 293 6.28 2.97 -13.21
N VAL A 294 5.86 3.49 -14.35
CA VAL A 294 6.54 3.31 -15.63
C VAL A 294 7.94 3.91 -15.56
N GLU A 295 8.08 5.17 -15.10
CA GLU A 295 9.39 5.83 -14.99
C GLU A 295 10.35 5.08 -14.08
N LEU A 296 9.89 4.66 -12.88
CA LEU A 296 10.70 3.86 -11.95
C LEU A 296 11.14 2.53 -12.58
N GLY A 297 10.19 1.83 -13.22
CA GLY A 297 10.44 0.52 -13.83
C GLY A 297 11.42 0.61 -14.99
N VAL A 298 11.22 1.56 -15.89
CA VAL A 298 12.13 1.79 -17.04
C VAL A 298 13.53 2.18 -16.54
N ALA A 299 13.63 3.10 -15.58
CA ALA A 299 14.92 3.48 -15.00
C ALA A 299 15.64 2.29 -14.33
N ASN A 300 14.91 1.39 -13.68
CA ASN A 300 15.48 0.18 -13.09
C ASN A 300 15.90 -0.85 -14.16
N LEU A 301 15.12 -1.00 -15.24
CA LEU A 301 15.49 -1.84 -16.38
C LEU A 301 16.79 -1.35 -17.04
N GLU A 302 16.90 -0.03 -17.27
CA GLU A 302 18.13 0.58 -17.80
C GLU A 302 19.33 0.31 -16.88
N ARG A 303 19.19 0.48 -15.55
CA ARG A 303 20.25 0.18 -14.59
C ARG A 303 20.64 -1.28 -14.60
N TYR A 304 19.65 -2.19 -14.59
CA TYR A 304 19.90 -3.63 -14.63
C TYR A 304 20.71 -4.01 -15.87
N LEU A 305 20.29 -3.55 -17.06
CA LEU A 305 20.94 -3.84 -18.33
C LEU A 305 22.36 -3.28 -18.42
N LYS A 306 22.65 -2.17 -17.74
CA LYS A 306 23.98 -1.58 -17.60
C LYS A 306 24.82 -2.19 -16.48
N GLY A 307 24.28 -3.12 -15.70
CA GLY A 307 24.97 -3.70 -14.53
C GLY A 307 25.08 -2.75 -13.33
N GLU A 308 24.24 -1.73 -13.28
CA GLU A 308 24.20 -0.75 -12.21
C GLU A 308 23.27 -1.20 -11.07
N ALA A 309 23.39 -0.57 -9.89
CA ALA A 309 22.51 -0.86 -8.76
C ALA A 309 21.07 -0.42 -9.03
N ILE A 310 20.11 -1.34 -8.92
CA ILE A 310 18.67 -1.08 -9.03
C ILE A 310 18.09 -0.51 -7.74
N VAL A 311 17.07 0.33 -7.87
CA VAL A 311 16.35 0.92 -6.73
C VAL A 311 15.25 -0.03 -6.27
N ASN A 312 14.93 -0.02 -4.98
CA ASN A 312 13.86 -0.84 -4.35
C ASN A 312 14.04 -2.35 -4.55
N ARG A 313 15.30 -2.82 -4.59
CA ARG A 313 15.58 -4.26 -4.62
C ARG A 313 15.11 -4.90 -3.32
N VAL A 314 14.33 -5.99 -3.42
CA VAL A 314 13.77 -6.76 -2.31
C VAL A 314 14.30 -8.19 -2.23
N LYS A 315 14.90 -8.67 -3.32
CA LYS A 315 15.62 -9.96 -3.39
C LYS A 315 16.86 -9.86 -4.28
#